data_95c0d4cd9a57c441b5840fa1a6b57cb3
#
_entry.id   95c0d4cd9a57c441b5840fa1a6b57cb3
#
_cell.length_a   1.000
_cell.length_b   1.000
_cell.length_c   1.000
_cell.angle_alpha   90.00
_cell.angle_beta   90.00
_cell.angle_gamma   90.00
#
_symmetry.space_group_name_H-M   'P 1'
#
loop_
_entity.id
_entity.type
_entity.pdbx_description
1 polymer ?
#
loop_
_entity_poly.entity_id
_entity_poly.type
_entity_poly.pdbx_seq_one_letter_code
_entity_poly.pdbx_strand_id
1 'polypeptide(L)'
;MIIVRDTLLKKKNSINGKILKININNSDYEIISMGHRNPQGLFFDKENNFILETEHGPKGGDEINLIELNQNKIPNYGWPLASAGEHYRSTELKYKNYPLYKSHKEHGFIEPLISFVPSIAPSEVTKISNNYYVAGSMRNKSLRFFQLDNDKKIINLTRVEVFERVRDIIYRENKLYMFLEDTASIGVIDVSQF
;
A
#
# COMPACT_ATOMS: atom_id res chain seq x y z
N MET A 1 -12.69 13.58 -18.98
CA MET A 1 -11.54 13.99 -18.14
C MET A 1 -10.82 12.81 -17.46
N ILE A 2 -11.43 11.64 -17.28
CA ILE A 2 -10.81 10.43 -16.70
C ILE A 2 -9.78 9.82 -17.66
N ILE A 3 -10.01 9.86 -18.97
CA ILE A 3 -9.09 9.31 -20.00
C ILE A 3 -7.69 9.99 -19.94
N VAL A 4 -7.63 11.26 -19.60
CA VAL A 4 -6.35 12.01 -19.54
C VAL A 4 -5.52 11.61 -18.33
N ARG A 5 -6.14 11.33 -17.17
CA ARG A 5 -5.43 10.83 -15.98
C ARG A 5 -4.86 9.42 -16.22
N ASP A 6 -5.66 8.53 -16.80
CA ASP A 6 -5.22 7.16 -17.10
C ASP A 6 -4.04 7.14 -18.07
N THR A 7 -4.02 8.06 -19.03
CA THR A 7 -2.92 8.16 -20.01
C THR A 7 -1.63 8.65 -19.36
N LEU A 8 -1.68 9.55 -18.37
CA LEU A 8 -0.50 10.04 -17.65
C LEU A 8 0.09 8.98 -16.72
N LEU A 9 -0.74 8.18 -16.05
CA LEU A 9 -0.29 7.09 -15.18
C LEU A 9 0.51 6.03 -15.94
N LYS A 10 0.17 5.78 -17.21
CA LYS A 10 0.85 4.82 -18.09
C LYS A 10 2.10 5.37 -18.76
N LYS A 11 2.27 6.70 -18.87
CA LYS A 11 3.43 7.29 -19.51
C LYS A 11 4.69 7.08 -18.68
N LYS A 12 5.73 6.51 -19.26
CA LYS A 12 7.03 6.29 -18.61
C LYS A 12 7.64 7.58 -18.02
N ASN A 13 7.40 8.72 -18.67
CA ASN A 13 7.96 10.03 -18.29
C ASN A 13 7.06 10.83 -17.32
N SER A 14 5.94 10.29 -16.85
CA SER A 14 5.10 10.93 -15.84
C SER A 14 5.43 10.37 -14.47
N ILE A 15 5.52 11.21 -13.46
CA ILE A 15 5.73 10.80 -12.05
C ILE A 15 4.43 10.34 -11.36
N ASN A 16 3.27 10.56 -11.98
CA ASN A 16 1.98 10.17 -11.41
C ASN A 16 1.84 8.64 -11.33
N GLY A 17 1.36 8.14 -10.18
CA GLY A 17 1.15 6.71 -9.93
C GLY A 17 2.46 5.91 -9.89
N LYS A 18 3.52 6.52 -9.36
CA LYS A 18 4.84 5.91 -9.25
C LYS A 18 5.44 6.11 -7.87
N ILE A 19 6.26 5.15 -7.45
CA ILE A 19 7.17 5.31 -6.32
C ILE A 19 8.53 5.71 -6.89
N LEU A 20 9.10 6.75 -6.31
CA LEU A 20 10.34 7.36 -6.77
C LEU A 20 11.42 7.25 -5.70
N LYS A 21 12.65 7.00 -6.14
CA LYS A 21 13.87 7.22 -5.35
C LYS A 21 14.51 8.53 -5.82
N ILE A 22 14.64 9.48 -4.92
CA ILE A 22 15.16 10.81 -5.24
C ILE A 22 16.54 10.98 -4.59
N ASN A 23 17.51 11.46 -5.37
CA ASN A 23 18.79 11.87 -4.85
C ASN A 23 18.66 13.29 -4.25
N ILE A 24 18.83 13.40 -2.95
CA ILE A 24 18.66 14.67 -2.22
C ILE A 24 19.69 15.75 -2.56
N ASN A 25 20.84 15.36 -3.15
CA ASN A 25 21.92 16.31 -3.48
C ASN A 25 21.73 17.02 -4.81
N ASN A 26 21.10 16.36 -5.79
CA ASN A 26 20.95 16.89 -7.15
C ASN A 26 19.51 16.82 -7.70
N SER A 27 18.57 16.30 -6.89
CA SER A 27 17.15 16.13 -7.26
C SER A 27 16.92 15.16 -8.43
N ASP A 28 17.90 14.42 -8.88
CA ASP A 28 17.69 13.34 -9.84
C ASP A 28 16.80 12.24 -9.24
N TYR A 29 15.99 11.61 -10.05
CA TYR A 29 15.10 10.57 -9.57
C TYR A 29 15.13 9.32 -10.45
N GLU A 30 14.85 8.21 -9.82
CA GLU A 30 14.67 6.89 -10.40
C GLU A 30 13.24 6.40 -10.12
N ILE A 31 12.57 5.83 -11.12
CA ILE A 31 11.26 5.22 -10.93
C ILE A 31 11.48 3.80 -10.41
N ILE A 32 11.04 3.54 -9.19
CA ILE A 32 11.16 2.24 -8.52
C ILE A 32 10.01 1.31 -8.90
N SER A 33 8.80 1.84 -8.97
CA SER A 33 7.60 1.11 -9.37
C SER A 33 6.56 2.02 -10.00
N MET A 34 5.56 1.42 -10.64
CA MET A 34 4.46 2.14 -11.29
C MET A 34 3.13 1.38 -11.13
N GLY A 35 2.05 2.04 -11.53
CA GLY A 35 0.72 1.44 -11.44
C GLY A 35 0.08 1.56 -10.08
N HIS A 36 0.45 2.58 -9.30
CA HIS A 36 -0.13 2.91 -8.01
C HIS A 36 -1.25 3.95 -8.14
N ARG A 37 -2.27 3.81 -7.30
CA ARG A 37 -3.43 4.71 -7.29
C ARG A 37 -3.29 5.84 -6.28
N ASN A 38 -3.14 5.50 -5.01
CA ASN A 38 -3.14 6.45 -3.91
C ASN A 38 -2.32 5.93 -2.72
N PRO A 39 -0.99 5.86 -2.85
CA PRO A 39 -0.07 5.48 -1.78
C PRO A 39 -0.27 6.31 -0.52
N GLN A 40 -0.22 5.65 0.64
CA GLN A 40 -0.40 6.26 1.96
C GLN A 40 0.81 6.03 2.86
N GLY A 41 1.27 4.80 3.01
CA GLY A 41 2.41 4.42 3.81
C GLY A 41 3.54 3.83 2.95
N LEU A 42 4.78 4.03 3.39
CA LEU A 42 5.95 3.55 2.67
C LEU A 42 7.09 3.21 3.64
N PHE A 43 7.38 1.93 3.77
CA PHE A 43 8.46 1.44 4.61
C PHE A 43 9.55 0.76 3.78
N PHE A 44 10.79 1.24 3.88
CA PHE A 44 11.96 0.60 3.27
C PHE A 44 12.59 -0.40 4.23
N ASP A 45 12.43 -1.69 3.96
CA ASP A 45 13.17 -2.75 4.66
C ASP A 45 14.57 -2.87 4.06
N LYS A 46 15.54 -2.20 4.69
CA LYS A 46 16.92 -2.17 4.25
C LYS A 46 17.60 -3.56 4.34
N GLU A 47 17.23 -4.36 5.34
CA GLU A 47 17.82 -5.69 5.57
C GLU A 47 17.38 -6.66 4.49
N ASN A 48 16.11 -6.63 4.12
CA ASN A 48 15.50 -7.53 3.14
C ASN A 48 15.44 -6.94 1.72
N ASN A 49 15.89 -5.68 1.54
CA ASN A 49 15.99 -4.97 0.28
C ASN A 49 14.69 -4.88 -0.53
N PHE A 50 13.60 -4.52 0.15
CA PHE A 50 12.31 -4.22 -0.48
C PHE A 50 11.63 -3.02 0.18
N ILE A 51 10.59 -2.52 -0.46
CA ILE A 51 9.69 -1.52 0.09
C ILE A 51 8.31 -2.16 0.30
N LEU A 52 7.72 -1.95 1.48
CA LEU A 52 6.30 -2.13 1.69
C LEU A 52 5.60 -0.80 1.41
N GLU A 53 4.52 -0.88 0.68
CA GLU A 53 3.69 0.27 0.34
C GLU A 53 2.24 -0.08 0.63
N THR A 54 1.49 0.86 1.20
CA THR A 54 0.05 0.75 1.41
C THR A 54 -0.68 1.75 0.55
N GLU A 55 -1.79 1.35 -0.09
CA GLU A 55 -2.56 2.28 -0.90
C GLU A 55 -4.08 2.10 -0.80
N HIS A 56 -4.78 3.22 -1.03
CA HIS A 56 -6.23 3.20 -1.16
C HIS A 56 -6.63 2.83 -2.58
N GLY A 57 -7.37 1.74 -2.70
CA GLY A 57 -8.03 1.36 -3.92
C GLY A 57 -9.26 2.22 -4.25
N PRO A 58 -9.99 1.88 -5.32
CA PRO A 58 -11.32 2.43 -5.58
C PRO A 58 -12.34 1.88 -4.57
N LYS A 59 -13.59 1.69 -4.92
CA LYS A 59 -14.62 1.14 -4.04
C LYS A 59 -14.25 -0.31 -3.62
N GLY A 60 -13.65 -0.47 -2.47
CA GLY A 60 -12.92 -1.68 -2.07
C GLY A 60 -11.50 -1.72 -2.67
N GLY A 61 -10.76 -2.80 -2.48
CA GLY A 61 -9.47 -3.03 -3.13
C GLY A 61 -8.33 -2.13 -2.66
N ASP A 62 -8.31 -1.77 -1.38
CA ASP A 62 -7.11 -1.22 -0.76
C ASP A 62 -6.04 -2.31 -0.71
N GLU A 63 -4.76 -1.93 -0.75
CA GLU A 63 -3.67 -2.87 -0.94
C GLU A 63 -2.51 -2.63 0.02
N ILE A 64 -1.80 -3.72 0.33
CA ILE A 64 -0.42 -3.69 0.80
C ILE A 64 0.41 -4.32 -0.30
N ASN A 65 1.38 -3.57 -0.81
CA ASN A 65 2.25 -3.96 -1.89
C ASN A 65 3.69 -4.20 -1.38
N LEU A 66 4.40 -5.17 -1.96
CA LEU A 66 5.82 -5.38 -1.74
C LEU A 66 6.58 -5.11 -3.03
N ILE A 67 7.48 -4.14 -2.99
CA ILE A 67 8.27 -3.66 -4.13
C ILE A 67 9.72 -4.11 -3.95
N GLU A 68 10.13 -5.12 -4.70
CA GLU A 68 11.52 -5.57 -4.73
C GLU A 68 12.39 -4.58 -5.51
N LEU A 69 13.58 -4.25 -4.97
CA LEU A 69 14.42 -3.18 -5.53
C LEU A 69 15.38 -3.62 -6.62
N ASN A 70 15.78 -4.88 -6.68
CA ASN A 70 16.79 -5.36 -7.63
C ASN A 70 16.15 -6.02 -8.87
N GLN A 71 15.22 -5.32 -9.52
CA GLN A 71 14.56 -5.84 -10.71
C GLN A 71 15.11 -5.21 -11.99
N ASN A 72 15.27 -6.02 -13.05
CA ASN A 72 15.70 -5.56 -14.38
C ASN A 72 14.63 -4.71 -15.09
N LYS A 73 13.41 -4.68 -14.59
CA LYS A 73 12.27 -3.95 -15.15
C LYS A 73 11.51 -3.24 -14.03
N ILE A 74 10.97 -2.08 -14.31
CA ILE A 74 10.09 -1.35 -13.40
C ILE A 74 8.83 -2.18 -13.19
N PRO A 75 8.55 -2.66 -11.96
CA PRO A 75 7.34 -3.44 -11.65
C PRO A 75 6.10 -2.56 -11.77
N ASN A 76 4.99 -3.15 -12.26
CA ASN A 76 3.72 -2.46 -12.48
C ASN A 76 2.62 -3.12 -11.66
N TYR A 77 1.99 -2.36 -10.75
CA TYR A 77 0.94 -2.81 -9.84
C TYR A 77 -0.48 -2.65 -10.39
N GLY A 78 -0.63 -2.27 -11.66
CA GLY A 78 -1.85 -2.46 -12.45
C GLY A 78 -2.81 -1.29 -12.51
N TRP A 79 -2.79 -0.34 -11.56
CA TRP A 79 -3.67 0.81 -11.65
C TRP A 79 -3.39 1.65 -12.93
N PRO A 80 -4.43 2.08 -13.68
CA PRO A 80 -5.87 2.04 -13.38
C PRO A 80 -6.61 0.86 -14.05
N LEU A 81 -5.96 -0.22 -14.42
CA LEU A 81 -6.56 -1.35 -15.14
C LEU A 81 -6.95 -2.50 -14.24
N ALA A 82 -6.16 -2.74 -13.17
CA ALA A 82 -6.39 -3.81 -12.20
C ALA A 82 -6.68 -3.24 -10.82
N SER A 83 -7.56 -3.89 -10.09
CA SER A 83 -7.83 -3.70 -8.66
C SER A 83 -8.83 -4.74 -8.18
N ALA A 84 -8.69 -5.21 -6.94
CA ALA A 84 -9.70 -6.02 -6.28
C ALA A 84 -11.03 -5.27 -6.06
N GLY A 85 -11.00 -3.93 -6.07
CA GLY A 85 -12.16 -3.07 -5.90
C GLY A 85 -12.97 -2.80 -7.17
N GLU A 86 -13.93 -1.91 -7.06
CA GLU A 86 -14.85 -1.52 -8.14
C GLU A 86 -14.71 -0.02 -8.44
N HIS A 87 -15.03 0.40 -9.66
CA HIS A 87 -15.20 1.83 -9.94
C HIS A 87 -16.27 2.45 -9.05
N TYR A 88 -16.08 3.65 -8.54
CA TYR A 88 -17.08 4.34 -7.71
C TYR A 88 -18.44 4.50 -8.40
N ARG A 89 -18.44 4.60 -9.72
CA ARG A 89 -19.64 4.72 -10.57
C ARG A 89 -19.80 3.50 -11.48
N SER A 90 -19.64 2.30 -10.93
CA SER A 90 -19.64 1.05 -11.67
C SER A 90 -20.94 0.79 -12.48
N THR A 91 -22.03 1.48 -12.14
CA THR A 91 -23.32 1.42 -12.87
C THR A 91 -23.32 2.24 -14.17
N GLU A 92 -22.41 3.20 -14.35
CA GLU A 92 -22.30 3.96 -15.60
C GLU A 92 -21.81 3.05 -16.73
N LEU A 93 -22.40 3.21 -17.93
CA LEU A 93 -22.15 2.35 -19.10
C LEU A 93 -20.65 2.24 -19.44
N LYS A 94 -19.91 3.34 -19.35
CA LYS A 94 -18.47 3.37 -19.60
C LYS A 94 -17.65 2.44 -18.68
N TYR A 95 -18.08 2.27 -17.42
CA TYR A 95 -17.40 1.38 -16.47
C TYR A 95 -17.88 -0.06 -16.55
N LYS A 96 -19.13 -0.27 -16.96
CA LYS A 96 -19.63 -1.61 -17.28
C LYS A 96 -18.89 -2.23 -18.47
N ASN A 97 -18.55 -1.41 -19.47
CA ASN A 97 -17.81 -1.86 -20.64
C ASN A 97 -16.31 -2.06 -20.38
N TYR A 98 -15.77 -1.43 -19.34
CA TYR A 98 -14.35 -1.52 -18.98
C TYR A 98 -14.19 -1.77 -17.48
N PRO A 99 -14.59 -2.95 -16.98
CA PRO A 99 -14.43 -3.31 -15.57
C PRO A 99 -12.94 -3.43 -15.22
N LEU A 100 -12.63 -3.24 -13.93
CA LEU A 100 -11.28 -3.49 -13.43
C LEU A 100 -10.97 -4.98 -13.45
N TYR A 101 -9.77 -5.35 -13.88
CA TYR A 101 -9.26 -6.71 -13.76
C TYR A 101 -9.07 -7.08 -12.28
N LYS A 102 -9.60 -8.24 -11.88
CA LYS A 102 -9.55 -8.69 -10.48
C LYS A 102 -8.27 -9.44 -10.14
N SER A 103 -7.68 -10.11 -11.11
CA SER A 103 -6.36 -10.72 -11.01
C SER A 103 -5.33 -9.83 -11.71
N HIS A 104 -4.36 -9.34 -10.95
CA HIS A 104 -3.25 -8.55 -11.50
C HIS A 104 -2.35 -9.42 -12.36
N LYS A 105 -1.97 -10.60 -11.85
CA LYS A 105 -1.02 -11.53 -12.48
C LYS A 105 -1.51 -12.00 -13.85
N GLU A 106 -2.79 -12.34 -14.00
CA GLU A 106 -3.34 -12.79 -15.28
C GLU A 106 -3.28 -11.73 -16.39
N HIS A 107 -3.11 -10.47 -16.00
CA HIS A 107 -2.99 -9.35 -16.92
C HIS A 107 -1.57 -8.74 -16.98
N GLY A 108 -0.58 -9.47 -16.43
CA GLY A 108 0.84 -9.09 -16.49
C GLY A 108 1.26 -8.01 -15.49
N PHE A 109 0.48 -7.81 -14.44
CA PHE A 109 0.80 -6.93 -13.32
C PHE A 109 1.31 -7.70 -12.12
N ILE A 110 1.91 -6.99 -11.16
CA ILE A 110 2.32 -7.55 -9.88
C ILE A 110 1.10 -7.65 -8.96
N GLU A 111 0.90 -8.83 -8.38
CA GLU A 111 -0.15 -9.01 -7.35
C GLU A 111 0.25 -8.28 -6.05
N PRO A 112 -0.68 -7.60 -5.38
CA PRO A 112 -0.44 -7.09 -4.04
C PRO A 112 -0.19 -8.26 -3.06
N LEU A 113 0.55 -7.99 -1.97
CA LEU A 113 0.68 -8.95 -0.86
C LEU A 113 -0.70 -9.30 -0.28
N ILE A 114 -1.56 -8.29 -0.17
CA ILE A 114 -2.93 -8.44 0.30
C ILE A 114 -3.81 -7.33 -0.27
N SER A 115 -5.03 -7.70 -0.65
CA SER A 115 -6.10 -6.76 -0.99
C SER A 115 -7.21 -6.80 0.05
N PHE A 116 -7.80 -5.66 0.35
CA PHE A 116 -8.88 -5.53 1.32
C PHE A 116 -10.20 -5.15 0.63
N VAL A 117 -11.15 -6.09 0.68
CA VAL A 117 -12.54 -5.87 0.25
C VAL A 117 -13.45 -6.34 1.37
N PRO A 118 -14.17 -5.43 2.02
CA PRO A 118 -14.27 -3.98 1.80
C PRO A 118 -13.00 -3.21 2.18
N SER A 119 -12.88 -1.97 1.68
CA SER A 119 -11.80 -1.03 2.03
C SER A 119 -11.64 -0.84 3.52
N ILE A 120 -10.40 -0.81 3.98
CA ILE A 120 -10.00 -0.52 5.36
C ILE A 120 -9.38 0.88 5.51
N ALA A 121 -9.03 1.53 4.42
CA ALA A 121 -8.24 2.75 4.35
C ALA A 121 -6.90 2.60 5.11
N PRO A 122 -5.96 1.76 4.61
CA PRO A 122 -4.66 1.60 5.23
C PRO A 122 -3.92 2.94 5.26
N SER A 123 -3.13 3.14 6.30
CA SER A 123 -2.27 4.31 6.48
C SER A 123 -0.80 3.91 6.45
N GLU A 124 0.01 4.35 7.40
CA GLU A 124 1.42 4.00 7.45
C GLU A 124 1.63 2.50 7.71
N VAL A 125 2.78 1.98 7.29
CA VAL A 125 3.27 0.63 7.54
C VAL A 125 4.69 0.68 8.09
N THR A 126 5.01 -0.16 9.08
CA THR A 126 6.36 -0.23 9.65
C THR A 126 6.73 -1.64 10.09
N LYS A 127 8.04 -1.91 10.24
CA LYS A 127 8.58 -3.15 10.80
C LYS A 127 8.68 -3.04 12.31
N ILE A 128 8.30 -4.09 13.03
CA ILE A 128 8.38 -4.14 14.50
C ILE A 128 9.41 -5.16 15.02
N SER A 129 9.64 -6.23 14.26
CA SER A 129 10.72 -7.19 14.53
C SER A 129 11.06 -7.92 13.25
N ASN A 130 11.97 -8.89 13.26
CA ASN A 130 12.52 -9.60 12.08
C ASN A 130 11.65 -9.57 10.81
N ASN A 131 10.60 -10.39 10.77
CA ASN A 131 9.68 -10.48 9.63
C ASN A 131 8.27 -10.02 9.99
N TYR A 132 8.10 -9.33 11.13
CA TYR A 132 6.82 -8.79 11.58
C TYR A 132 6.67 -7.32 11.23
N TYR A 133 5.52 -7.01 10.67
CA TYR A 133 5.15 -5.67 10.22
C TYR A 133 3.77 -5.31 10.76
N VAL A 134 3.48 -4.03 10.80
CA VAL A 134 2.18 -3.52 11.20
C VAL A 134 1.77 -2.38 10.28
N ALA A 135 0.52 -2.38 9.84
CA ALA A 135 -0.10 -1.28 9.10
C ALA A 135 -1.28 -0.69 9.88
N GLY A 136 -1.37 0.63 9.90
CA GLY A 136 -2.50 1.36 10.44
C GLY A 136 -3.71 1.32 9.50
N SER A 137 -4.90 1.52 10.04
CA SER A 137 -6.14 1.61 9.26
C SER A 137 -7.04 2.70 9.80
N MET A 138 -7.43 3.61 8.91
CA MET A 138 -8.30 4.72 9.27
C MET A 138 -9.78 4.31 9.30
N ARG A 139 -10.27 3.69 8.22
CA ARG A 139 -11.70 3.34 8.11
C ARG A 139 -12.09 2.20 9.05
N ASN A 140 -11.22 1.21 9.19
CA ASN A 140 -11.47 0.03 10.00
C ASN A 140 -10.99 0.19 11.46
N LYS A 141 -10.46 1.39 11.81
CA LYS A 141 -10.07 1.79 13.17
C LYS A 141 -9.25 0.71 13.89
N SER A 142 -8.22 0.19 13.21
CA SER A 142 -7.49 -1.00 13.65
C SER A 142 -6.03 -0.98 13.19
N LEU A 143 -5.23 -1.83 13.78
CA LEU A 143 -3.92 -2.23 13.29
C LEU A 143 -4.03 -3.58 12.58
N ARG A 144 -3.18 -3.77 11.57
CA ARG A 144 -2.98 -5.03 10.85
C ARG A 144 -1.56 -5.49 11.07
N PHE A 145 -1.38 -6.43 11.98
CA PHE A 145 -0.11 -7.13 12.18
C PHE A 145 0.01 -8.25 11.18
N PHE A 146 1.14 -8.37 10.51
CA PHE A 146 1.39 -9.46 9.58
C PHE A 146 2.85 -9.89 9.60
N GLN A 147 3.07 -11.15 9.26
CA GLN A 147 4.40 -11.75 9.18
C GLN A 147 4.65 -12.24 7.76
N LEU A 148 5.87 -12.06 7.27
CA LEU A 148 6.32 -12.59 5.98
C LEU A 148 7.20 -13.83 6.20
N ASP A 149 7.04 -14.83 5.34
CA ASP A 149 7.98 -15.96 5.23
C ASP A 149 9.21 -15.60 4.39
N ASN A 150 10.10 -16.58 4.19
CA ASN A 150 11.30 -16.39 3.37
C ASN A 150 10.99 -16.12 1.88
N ASP A 151 9.84 -16.55 1.40
CA ASP A 151 9.34 -16.27 0.04
C ASP A 151 8.58 -14.93 -0.04
N LYS A 152 8.59 -14.14 1.04
CA LYS A 152 7.89 -12.85 1.17
C LYS A 152 6.38 -12.97 1.04
N LYS A 153 5.80 -14.10 1.44
CA LYS A 153 4.35 -14.29 1.50
C LYS A 153 3.85 -14.07 2.91
N ILE A 154 2.64 -13.55 3.04
CA ILE A 154 1.99 -13.39 4.34
C ILE A 154 1.63 -14.78 4.90
N ILE A 155 2.16 -15.10 6.09
CA ILE A 155 1.88 -16.34 6.81
C ILE A 155 1.01 -16.14 8.03
N ASN A 156 0.99 -14.93 8.58
CA ASN A 156 0.11 -14.54 9.68
C ASN A 156 -0.47 -13.16 9.40
N LEU A 157 -1.76 -13.00 9.67
CA LEU A 157 -2.43 -11.70 9.56
C LEU A 157 -3.42 -11.56 10.72
N THR A 158 -3.16 -10.62 11.61
CA THR A 158 -3.98 -10.37 12.79
C THR A 158 -4.52 -8.94 12.76
N ARG A 159 -5.80 -8.79 13.08
CA ARG A 159 -6.45 -7.50 13.29
C ARG A 159 -6.54 -7.20 14.78
N VAL A 160 -6.08 -6.03 15.18
CA VAL A 160 -6.25 -5.48 16.52
C VAL A 160 -7.08 -4.21 16.43
N GLU A 161 -8.22 -4.17 17.13
CA GLU A 161 -9.08 -2.99 17.15
C GLU A 161 -8.47 -1.89 18.02
N VAL A 162 -8.46 -0.68 17.50
CA VAL A 162 -8.00 0.53 18.20
C VAL A 162 -9.21 1.43 18.54
N PHE A 163 -10.33 1.23 17.82
CA PHE A 163 -11.58 2.01 17.89
C PHE A 163 -11.43 3.47 17.43
N GLU A 164 -10.25 3.84 16.94
CA GLU A 164 -9.92 5.15 16.40
C GLU A 164 -9.26 5.06 15.02
N ARG A 165 -9.36 6.14 14.25
CA ARG A 165 -8.69 6.24 12.96
C ARG A 165 -7.18 6.38 13.18
N VAL A 166 -6.43 5.35 12.82
CA VAL A 166 -4.96 5.37 12.90
C VAL A 166 -4.41 6.02 11.64
N ARG A 167 -3.94 7.27 11.76
CA ARG A 167 -3.42 8.06 10.62
C ARG A 167 -1.99 7.72 10.28
N ASP A 168 -1.16 7.50 11.30
CA ASP A 168 0.26 7.26 11.17
C ASP A 168 0.74 6.37 12.33
N ILE A 169 1.84 5.66 12.14
CA ILE A 169 2.45 4.80 13.14
C ILE A 169 3.97 4.93 13.10
N ILE A 170 4.59 4.96 14.27
CA ILE A 170 6.05 4.96 14.43
C ILE A 170 6.43 3.86 15.41
N TYR A 171 7.35 2.98 15.01
CA TYR A 171 7.95 2.00 15.91
C TYR A 171 9.28 2.52 16.46
N ARG A 172 9.42 2.50 17.79
CA ARG A 172 10.65 2.85 18.49
C ARG A 172 10.73 2.15 19.84
N GLU A 173 11.89 1.55 20.16
CA GLU A 173 12.20 0.99 21.48
C GLU A 173 11.07 0.05 22.00
N ASN A 174 10.69 -0.92 21.19
CA ASN A 174 9.61 -1.89 21.47
C ASN A 174 8.22 -1.27 21.71
N LYS A 175 8.03 -0.02 21.33
CA LYS A 175 6.76 0.67 21.40
C LYS A 175 6.28 1.09 20.03
N LEU A 176 4.98 0.95 19.81
CA LEU A 176 4.30 1.47 18.64
C LEU A 176 3.51 2.71 19.06
N TYR A 177 3.85 3.84 18.46
CA TYR A 177 3.17 5.13 18.63
C TYR A 177 2.19 5.29 17.50
N MET A 178 0.93 5.59 17.82
CA MET A 178 -0.16 5.73 16.85
C MET A 178 -0.69 7.16 16.90
N PHE A 179 -0.78 7.82 15.74
CA PHE A 179 -1.45 9.11 15.60
C PHE A 179 -2.93 8.87 15.37
N LEU A 180 -3.75 9.17 16.39
CA LEU A 180 -5.18 8.93 16.43
C LEU A 180 -5.93 10.19 15.99
N GLU A 181 -6.65 10.06 14.85
CA GLU A 181 -7.23 11.23 14.17
C GLU A 181 -8.51 11.74 14.84
N ASP A 182 -9.36 10.83 15.37
CA ASP A 182 -10.67 11.22 15.91
C ASP A 182 -10.52 12.05 17.20
N THR A 183 -9.53 11.74 18.04
CA THR A 183 -9.26 12.44 19.30
C THR A 183 -8.08 13.39 19.26
N ALA A 184 -7.38 13.48 18.11
CA ALA A 184 -6.14 14.24 17.95
C ALA A 184 -5.09 13.90 19.05
N SER A 185 -4.94 12.61 19.36
CA SER A 185 -4.09 12.10 20.43
C SER A 185 -3.02 11.13 19.91
N ILE A 186 -2.10 10.74 20.80
CA ILE A 186 -1.09 9.72 20.53
C ILE A 186 -1.39 8.52 21.42
N GLY A 187 -1.72 7.38 20.79
CA GLY A 187 -1.77 6.09 21.46
C GLY A 187 -0.39 5.44 21.51
N VAL A 188 -0.11 4.70 22.58
CA VAL A 188 1.14 3.96 22.72
C VAL A 188 0.84 2.55 23.19
N ILE A 189 1.41 1.55 22.49
CA ILE A 189 1.35 0.15 22.92
C ILE A 189 2.76 -0.45 22.98
N ASP A 190 2.98 -1.33 23.93
CA ASP A 190 4.19 -2.14 24.01
C ASP A 190 4.05 -3.35 23.09
N VAL A 191 5.03 -3.55 22.23
CA VAL A 191 5.10 -4.66 21.27
C VAL A 191 6.37 -5.49 21.46
N SER A 192 6.93 -5.52 22.66
CA SER A 192 8.13 -6.27 23.01
C SER A 192 7.99 -7.80 22.92
N GLN A 193 6.76 -8.28 22.77
CA GLN A 193 6.45 -9.71 22.66
C GLN A 193 6.47 -10.25 21.22
N PHE A 194 6.73 -9.39 20.21
CA PHE A 194 6.76 -9.78 18.79
C PHE A 194 8.16 -10.02 18.25
#